data_da5edea30f26d1da3c7b29491f5d80e4
#
_entry.id   da5edea30f26d1da3c7b29491f5d80e4
#
_cell.length_a   1.000
_cell.length_b   1.000
_cell.length_c   1.000
_cell.angle_alpha   90.00
_cell.angle_beta   90.00
_cell.angle_gamma   90.00
#
_symmetry.space_group_name_H-M   'P 1'
#
loop_
_entity.id
_entity.type
_entity.pdbx_description
1 polymer ?
#
loop_
_entity_poly.entity_id
_entity_poly.type
_entity_poly.pdbx_seq_one_letter_code
_entity_poly.pdbx_strand_id
1 'polypeptide(L)'
;MKQTLDLGILLALVTLIYLPISAQTLNSYEEYLEARQQVMRQDSQLYFDYAISLSDKEQKLNQQLLSLQKQMLQTYKDQHFFPPARNFYQSKEHIEKTKLFEFIKELPKGGILHLHSGAMGDVDWMIQKAKSLPEMYVYWDSKSSSATPKGTFHAYKKGAIPEGYVQVKALLKVQPSAYQELRSLLVFEEEMDRDSVDIWGEFQLVFTRINDFLNYRPAYEDYIVHGMEILIADNIQHCEMRTAFLDRLYDLDNPKGSLGIESFAAIYENIERRIKVIDPEFSFHIIHCSLRFKDGPAIWKEMEDVFSSRKKYPHLVRGFDLVAEEDAGHSTLFHANQFLRLDSLEAAHNVHLPLYLHDGESNWASVDNLYDAVLLGSKRIGHGYNLYRFPQLLELVKEKDICLEISPLSNQILGYIRDLRNHPASTYLRRGINCTISSDDPLIFDYHGLSYDYWSIFLAWELDLAALKKLSYNGIYYSSLTLEEKGNALRIWDRQWDAFVDEMLTSGLLKKSN
;
A
#
# COMPACT_ATOMS: atom_id res chain seq x y z
N MET A 1 -52.90 11.77 -39.24
CA MET A 1 -52.09 12.96 -38.87
C MET A 1 -51.05 12.50 -37.88
N LYS A 2 -49.85 12.26 -38.36
CA LYS A 2 -48.69 11.92 -37.55
C LYS A 2 -47.91 13.21 -37.32
N GLN A 3 -47.78 13.63 -36.08
CA GLN A 3 -46.82 14.66 -35.69
C GLN A 3 -45.54 13.94 -35.20
N THR A 4 -44.48 14.10 -35.94
CA THR A 4 -43.12 13.72 -35.57
C THR A 4 -42.55 14.83 -34.71
N LEU A 5 -42.20 14.50 -33.48
CA LEU A 5 -41.39 15.38 -32.63
C LEU A 5 -39.92 15.21 -33.03
N ASP A 6 -39.33 16.24 -33.59
CA ASP A 6 -37.91 16.35 -33.80
C ASP A 6 -37.22 16.68 -32.45
N LEU A 7 -36.44 15.72 -31.92
CA LEU A 7 -35.58 15.93 -30.79
C LEU A 7 -34.20 16.37 -31.30
N GLY A 8 -34.02 17.67 -31.45
CA GLY A 8 -32.73 18.25 -31.75
C GLY A 8 -31.78 18.12 -30.54
N ILE A 9 -30.87 17.15 -30.57
CA ILE A 9 -29.78 17.05 -29.63
C ILE A 9 -28.77 18.14 -29.99
N LEU A 10 -28.73 19.21 -29.17
CA LEU A 10 -27.71 20.23 -29.24
C LEU A 10 -26.41 19.66 -28.64
N LEU A 11 -25.57 19.03 -29.47
CA LEU A 11 -24.20 18.68 -29.11
C LEU A 11 -23.40 20.01 -29.08
N ALA A 12 -23.24 20.57 -27.88
CA ALA A 12 -22.26 21.61 -27.67
C ALA A 12 -20.85 20.98 -27.71
N LEU A 13 -20.27 20.98 -28.91
CA LEU A 13 -18.82 20.74 -29.05
C LEU A 13 -18.10 21.91 -28.37
N VAL A 14 -17.66 21.68 -27.11
CA VAL A 14 -16.63 22.51 -26.50
C VAL A 14 -15.32 22.14 -27.19
N THR A 15 -15.08 22.70 -28.35
CA THR A 15 -13.72 22.74 -28.91
C THR A 15 -12.90 23.64 -28.00
N LEU A 16 -12.16 23.03 -27.05
CA LEU A 16 -11.02 23.67 -26.44
C LEU A 16 -10.07 24.05 -27.59
N ILE A 17 -10.14 25.34 -27.98
CA ILE A 17 -9.13 25.91 -28.87
C ILE A 17 -7.85 25.93 -28.03
N TYR A 18 -7.02 24.91 -28.18
CA TYR A 18 -5.61 24.98 -27.87
C TYR A 18 -5.01 26.00 -28.83
N LEU A 19 -5.09 27.28 -28.48
CA LEU A 19 -4.23 28.27 -29.09
C LEU A 19 -2.82 27.90 -28.63
N PRO A 20 -1.92 27.47 -29.54
CA PRO A 20 -0.53 27.35 -29.16
C PRO A 20 -0.14 28.72 -28.61
N ILE A 21 0.48 28.74 -27.43
CA ILE A 21 1.21 29.91 -26.98
C ILE A 21 2.41 30.02 -27.93
N SER A 22 2.10 30.49 -29.17
CA SER A 22 3.12 30.96 -30.08
C SER A 22 3.87 32.05 -29.30
N ALA A 23 5.17 32.16 -29.48
CA ALA A 23 6.02 33.15 -28.85
C ALA A 23 5.44 34.56 -29.09
N GLN A 24 4.38 34.92 -28.36
CA GLN A 24 3.87 36.26 -28.31
C GLN A 24 4.92 37.09 -27.59
N THR A 25 5.40 38.08 -28.27
CA THR A 25 6.24 39.11 -27.63
C THR A 25 5.34 39.78 -26.59
N LEU A 26 5.55 39.47 -25.32
CA LEU A 26 4.84 40.12 -24.21
C LEU A 26 5.39 41.54 -24.09
N ASN A 27 4.53 42.53 -24.32
CA ASN A 27 4.95 43.92 -24.45
C ASN A 27 4.78 44.73 -23.14
N SER A 28 4.08 44.16 -22.15
CA SER A 28 3.89 44.76 -20.84
C SER A 28 4.00 43.75 -19.71
N TYR A 29 4.19 44.25 -18.48
CA TYR A 29 4.20 43.44 -17.26
C TYR A 29 2.80 42.85 -16.96
N GLU A 30 1.75 43.56 -17.28
CA GLU A 30 0.37 43.10 -17.16
C GLU A 30 0.10 41.92 -18.09
N GLU A 31 0.46 41.99 -19.38
CA GLU A 31 0.35 40.88 -20.33
C GLU A 31 1.14 39.66 -19.86
N TYR A 32 2.33 39.85 -19.30
CA TYR A 32 3.12 38.78 -18.71
C TYR A 32 2.41 38.11 -17.54
N LEU A 33 1.82 38.89 -16.62
CA LEU A 33 1.09 38.34 -15.47
C LEU A 33 -0.13 37.57 -15.89
N GLU A 34 -0.89 38.07 -16.88
CA GLU A 34 -2.07 37.37 -17.42
C GLU A 34 -1.68 36.04 -18.08
N ALA A 35 -0.67 36.06 -18.94
CA ALA A 35 -0.17 34.84 -19.61
C ALA A 35 0.33 33.85 -18.58
N ARG A 36 1.11 34.28 -17.58
CA ARG A 36 1.58 33.43 -16.48
C ARG A 36 0.43 32.79 -15.70
N GLN A 37 -0.58 33.55 -15.35
CA GLN A 37 -1.76 33.01 -14.65
C GLN A 37 -2.55 32.03 -15.50
N GLN A 38 -2.62 32.29 -16.82
CA GLN A 38 -3.28 31.36 -17.75
C GLN A 38 -2.55 30.00 -17.79
N VAL A 39 -1.23 29.99 -17.93
CA VAL A 39 -0.45 28.74 -17.91
C VAL A 39 -0.63 28.01 -16.57
N MET A 40 -0.55 28.72 -15.44
CA MET A 40 -0.76 28.12 -14.12
C MET A 40 -2.15 27.49 -13.98
N ARG A 41 -3.19 28.14 -14.51
CA ARG A 41 -4.55 27.57 -14.52
C ARG A 41 -4.62 26.31 -15.40
N GLN A 42 -3.99 26.32 -16.57
CA GLN A 42 -3.94 25.16 -17.47
C GLN A 42 -3.24 23.97 -16.79
N ASP A 43 -2.11 24.20 -16.11
CA ASP A 43 -1.43 23.17 -15.34
C ASP A 43 -2.33 22.59 -14.24
N SER A 44 -2.99 23.45 -13.46
CA SER A 44 -3.86 23.00 -12.37
C SER A 44 -5.04 22.15 -12.85
N GLN A 45 -5.53 22.38 -14.08
CA GLN A 45 -6.61 21.60 -14.68
C GLN A 45 -6.19 20.17 -15.02
N LEU A 46 -4.89 19.91 -15.08
CA LEU A 46 -4.36 18.55 -15.31
C LEU A 46 -4.26 17.73 -14.03
N TYR A 47 -4.32 18.34 -12.84
CA TYR A 47 -4.10 17.64 -11.58
C TYR A 47 -5.19 16.59 -11.33
N PHE A 48 -4.78 15.48 -10.73
CA PHE A 48 -5.67 14.33 -10.46
C PHE A 48 -6.88 14.66 -9.57
N ASP A 49 -6.76 15.72 -8.76
CA ASP A 49 -7.76 16.20 -7.83
C ASP A 49 -8.57 17.40 -8.34
N TYR A 50 -8.32 17.86 -9.57
CA TYR A 50 -8.96 19.05 -10.16
C TYR A 50 -10.49 19.03 -10.08
N ALA A 51 -11.11 17.86 -10.23
CA ALA A 51 -12.55 17.69 -10.16
C ALA A 51 -13.13 17.71 -8.73
N ILE A 52 -12.28 17.75 -7.69
CA ILE A 52 -12.72 17.76 -6.30
C ILE A 52 -13.15 19.17 -5.90
N SER A 53 -14.42 19.33 -5.61
CA SER A 53 -14.97 20.57 -5.05
C SER A 53 -15.08 20.44 -3.53
N LEU A 54 -14.44 21.35 -2.81
CA LEU A 54 -14.54 21.43 -1.35
C LEU A 54 -15.79 22.24 -0.95
N SER A 55 -16.58 21.75 -0.02
CA SER A 55 -17.66 22.50 0.64
C SER A 55 -17.11 23.68 1.46
N ASP A 56 -17.98 24.59 1.91
CA ASP A 56 -17.57 25.75 2.72
C ASP A 56 -16.83 25.33 4.01
N LYS A 57 -17.26 24.24 4.64
CA LYS A 57 -16.61 23.68 5.84
C LYS A 57 -15.19 23.16 5.49
N GLU A 58 -15.10 22.38 4.43
CA GLU A 58 -13.82 21.85 3.95
C GLU A 58 -12.87 22.96 3.50
N GLN A 59 -13.37 23.99 2.83
CA GLN A 59 -12.53 25.16 2.46
C GLN A 59 -11.95 25.85 3.70
N LYS A 60 -12.77 26.01 4.75
CA LYS A 60 -12.31 26.57 6.01
C LYS A 60 -11.25 25.69 6.68
N LEU A 61 -11.46 24.37 6.68
CA LEU A 61 -10.49 23.40 7.21
C LEU A 61 -9.20 23.42 6.38
N ASN A 62 -9.31 23.45 5.05
CA ASN A 62 -8.17 23.54 4.13
C ASN A 62 -7.32 24.80 4.38
N GLN A 63 -7.94 25.95 4.61
CA GLN A 63 -7.21 27.18 4.96
C GLN A 63 -6.39 27.02 6.26
N GLN A 64 -6.94 26.37 7.27
CA GLN A 64 -6.23 26.10 8.53
C GLN A 64 -5.07 25.12 8.29
N LEU A 65 -5.32 24.06 7.53
CA LEU A 65 -4.34 23.03 7.18
C LEU A 65 -3.16 23.63 6.39
N LEU A 66 -3.44 24.42 5.36
CA LEU A 66 -2.42 25.12 4.56
C LEU A 66 -1.63 26.17 5.39
N SER A 67 -2.29 26.80 6.37
CA SER A 67 -1.59 27.70 7.30
C SER A 67 -0.59 26.93 8.18
N LEU A 68 -0.98 25.75 8.69
CA LEU A 68 -0.09 24.86 9.44
C LEU A 68 1.07 24.38 8.54
N GLN A 69 0.77 23.89 7.33
CA GLN A 69 1.77 23.45 6.36
C GLN A 69 2.82 24.54 6.11
N LYS A 70 2.38 25.75 5.79
CA LYS A 70 3.27 26.88 5.55
C LYS A 70 4.17 27.19 6.75
N GLN A 71 3.60 27.14 7.96
CA GLN A 71 4.37 27.36 9.19
C GLN A 71 5.42 26.24 9.40
N MET A 72 5.04 24.96 9.20
CA MET A 72 5.96 23.84 9.32
C MET A 72 7.09 23.92 8.30
N LEU A 73 6.76 24.17 7.03
CA LEU A 73 7.75 24.31 5.96
C LEU A 73 8.74 25.44 6.24
N GLN A 74 8.26 26.59 6.76
CA GLN A 74 9.14 27.69 7.15
C GLN A 74 10.05 27.30 8.32
N THR A 75 9.50 26.67 9.36
CA THR A 75 10.27 26.19 10.52
C THR A 75 11.37 25.21 10.09
N TYR A 76 11.04 24.25 9.25
CA TYR A 76 12.01 23.27 8.74
C TYR A 76 13.09 23.91 7.87
N LYS A 77 12.73 24.91 7.08
CA LYS A 77 13.69 25.69 6.31
C LYS A 77 14.67 26.43 7.21
N ASP A 78 14.16 27.10 8.23
CA ASP A 78 14.98 27.87 9.17
C ASP A 78 15.90 26.97 10.02
N GLN A 79 15.43 25.76 10.35
CA GLN A 79 16.19 24.76 11.10
C GLN A 79 17.12 23.91 10.23
N HIS A 80 17.10 24.05 8.91
CA HIS A 80 17.80 23.15 7.97
C HIS A 80 17.48 21.66 8.20
N PHE A 81 16.28 21.38 8.64
CA PHE A 81 15.77 20.06 8.93
C PHE A 81 14.41 19.84 8.27
N PHE A 82 14.37 19.08 7.18
CA PHE A 82 13.14 18.72 6.49
C PHE A 82 12.92 17.20 6.60
N PRO A 83 12.00 16.74 7.47
CA PRO A 83 11.81 15.32 7.75
C PRO A 83 11.63 14.44 6.51
N PRO A 84 10.79 14.79 5.50
CA PRO A 84 10.63 13.95 4.31
C PRO A 84 11.88 13.83 3.41
N ALA A 85 12.93 14.63 3.65
CA ALA A 85 14.23 14.52 2.96
C ALA A 85 15.29 13.76 3.79
N ARG A 86 14.89 13.27 4.96
CA ARG A 86 15.71 12.45 5.84
C ARG A 86 15.22 11.01 5.78
N ASN A 87 16.08 10.07 6.13
CA ASN A 87 15.61 8.71 6.34
C ASN A 87 14.49 8.69 7.39
N PHE A 88 13.48 7.85 7.17
CA PHE A 88 12.29 7.76 8.00
C PHE A 88 12.61 7.62 9.49
N TYR A 89 13.57 6.76 9.86
CA TYR A 89 13.92 6.50 11.26
C TYR A 89 14.51 7.71 11.99
N GLN A 90 15.17 8.62 11.25
CA GLN A 90 15.65 9.90 11.81
C GLN A 90 14.52 10.89 12.06
N SER A 91 13.35 10.67 11.49
CA SER A 91 12.23 11.59 11.51
C SER A 91 11.01 11.07 12.27
N LYS A 92 10.88 9.76 12.48
CA LYS A 92 9.69 9.09 13.04
C LYS A 92 9.22 9.74 14.35
N GLU A 93 10.11 9.86 15.35
CA GLU A 93 9.77 10.46 16.65
C GLU A 93 9.36 11.94 16.54
N HIS A 94 9.95 12.68 15.58
CA HIS A 94 9.54 14.06 15.31
C HIS A 94 8.17 14.13 14.67
N ILE A 95 7.87 13.26 13.71
CA ILE A 95 6.58 13.16 13.03
C ILE A 95 5.46 12.98 14.05
N GLU A 96 5.61 12.01 14.96
CA GLU A 96 4.63 11.64 15.98
C GLU A 96 4.24 12.79 16.92
N LYS A 97 5.14 13.76 17.12
CA LYS A 97 4.93 14.91 18.00
C LYS A 97 4.27 16.12 17.32
N THR A 98 3.93 16.01 16.02
CA THR A 98 3.37 17.12 15.27
C THR A 98 1.83 17.12 15.29
N LYS A 99 1.22 18.32 15.36
CA LYS A 99 -0.23 18.49 15.17
C LYS A 99 -0.72 17.95 13.83
N LEU A 100 0.13 18.00 12.81
CA LEU A 100 -0.19 17.43 11.51
C LEU A 100 -0.36 15.91 11.60
N PHE A 101 0.45 15.21 12.39
CA PHE A 101 0.32 13.77 12.56
C PHE A 101 -0.97 13.40 13.28
N GLU A 102 -1.35 14.15 14.33
CA GLU A 102 -2.65 14.00 14.98
C GLU A 102 -3.81 14.19 13.98
N PHE A 103 -3.74 15.23 13.15
CA PHE A 103 -4.73 15.50 12.10
C PHE A 103 -4.81 14.34 11.08
N ILE A 104 -3.66 13.85 10.61
CA ILE A 104 -3.59 12.76 9.64
C ILE A 104 -4.08 11.43 10.23
N LYS A 105 -3.86 11.20 11.52
CA LYS A 105 -4.39 9.99 12.19
C LYS A 105 -5.93 9.96 12.17
N GLU A 106 -6.58 11.09 12.39
CA GLU A 106 -8.04 11.20 12.36
C GLU A 106 -8.63 11.18 10.94
N LEU A 107 -7.81 11.42 9.91
CA LEU A 107 -8.25 11.44 8.51
C LEU A 107 -8.81 10.07 8.09
N PRO A 108 -10.05 9.98 7.58
CA PRO A 108 -10.54 8.77 6.92
C PRO A 108 -9.70 8.47 5.68
N LYS A 109 -9.01 7.34 5.67
CA LYS A 109 -8.03 7.00 4.62
C LYS A 109 -8.61 6.13 3.51
N GLY A 110 -9.91 5.80 3.61
CA GLY A 110 -10.59 4.96 2.63
C GLY A 110 -10.06 3.53 2.64
N GLY A 111 -9.27 3.16 1.66
CA GLY A 111 -8.72 1.80 1.55
C GLY A 111 -7.20 1.76 1.39
N ILE A 112 -6.60 0.72 1.94
CA ILE A 112 -5.22 0.32 1.65
C ILE A 112 -5.26 -0.85 0.66
N LEU A 113 -4.74 -0.63 -0.56
CA LEU A 113 -4.88 -1.58 -1.66
C LEU A 113 -3.62 -2.39 -1.94
N HIS A 114 -2.52 -2.08 -1.24
CA HIS A 114 -1.24 -2.75 -1.39
C HIS A 114 -0.59 -2.92 0.00
N LEU A 115 -0.81 -4.10 0.58
CA LEU A 115 -0.33 -4.45 1.91
C LEU A 115 -0.03 -5.94 1.94
N HIS A 116 1.20 -6.33 2.27
CA HIS A 116 1.57 -7.72 2.41
C HIS A 116 1.07 -8.29 3.74
N SER A 117 0.28 -9.37 3.68
CA SER A 117 -0.30 -9.98 4.88
C SER A 117 0.76 -10.46 5.88
N GLY A 118 1.96 -10.80 5.40
CA GLY A 118 3.08 -11.19 6.24
C GLY A 118 3.72 -10.05 7.03
N ALA A 119 3.44 -8.80 6.67
CA ALA A 119 4.09 -7.63 7.27
C ALA A 119 3.10 -6.53 7.71
N MET A 120 1.82 -6.86 7.91
CA MET A 120 0.78 -5.91 8.28
C MET A 120 0.64 -5.67 9.79
N GLY A 121 1.23 -6.54 10.62
CA GLY A 121 1.06 -6.53 12.07
C GLY A 121 2.06 -5.63 12.81
N ASP A 122 2.34 -6.03 14.03
CA ASP A 122 3.22 -5.34 14.98
C ASP A 122 4.28 -6.32 15.52
N VAL A 123 5.54 -5.91 15.51
CA VAL A 123 6.65 -6.78 15.92
C VAL A 123 6.63 -7.07 17.42
N ASP A 124 6.29 -6.08 18.24
CA ASP A 124 6.25 -6.26 19.69
C ASP A 124 5.11 -7.19 20.08
N TRP A 125 3.94 -7.04 19.41
CA TRP A 125 2.83 -8.00 19.54
C TRP A 125 3.25 -9.40 19.10
N MET A 126 3.95 -9.54 17.96
CA MET A 126 4.43 -10.83 17.45
C MET A 126 5.33 -11.54 18.45
N ILE A 127 6.31 -10.83 19.04
CA ILE A 127 7.23 -11.38 20.06
C ILE A 127 6.45 -11.79 21.32
N GLN A 128 5.47 -10.98 21.76
CA GLN A 128 4.65 -11.32 22.94
C GLN A 128 3.73 -12.51 22.64
N LYS A 129 3.16 -12.59 21.43
CA LYS A 129 2.37 -13.75 21.00
C LYS A 129 3.24 -15.01 20.96
N ALA A 130 4.42 -14.95 20.35
CA ALA A 130 5.39 -16.05 20.33
C ALA A 130 5.75 -16.52 21.76
N LYS A 131 6.01 -15.57 22.68
CA LYS A 131 6.26 -15.86 24.08
C LYS A 131 5.07 -16.54 24.79
N SER A 132 3.85 -16.26 24.39
CA SER A 132 2.65 -16.84 24.98
C SER A 132 2.38 -18.30 24.55
N LEU A 133 2.94 -18.71 23.41
CA LEU A 133 2.80 -20.04 22.83
C LEU A 133 3.89 -20.98 23.41
N PRO A 134 3.55 -22.01 24.21
CA PRO A 134 4.53 -22.87 24.84
C PRO A 134 5.34 -23.73 23.86
N GLU A 135 4.82 -23.93 22.67
CA GLU A 135 5.46 -24.68 21.57
C GLU A 135 6.28 -23.81 20.63
N MET A 136 6.33 -22.48 20.85
CA MET A 136 7.09 -21.57 19.97
C MET A 136 8.54 -21.45 20.42
N TYR A 137 9.44 -21.69 19.50
CA TYR A 137 10.89 -21.63 19.66
C TYR A 137 11.47 -20.61 18.69
N VAL A 138 12.67 -20.15 18.99
CA VAL A 138 13.44 -19.27 18.12
C VAL A 138 14.85 -19.83 17.97
N TYR A 139 15.39 -19.80 16.77
CA TYR A 139 16.78 -20.17 16.51
C TYR A 139 17.71 -19.11 17.11
N TRP A 140 18.54 -19.51 18.08
CA TRP A 140 19.34 -18.57 18.89
C TRP A 140 20.80 -19.00 18.99
N ASP A 141 21.31 -19.61 17.92
CA ASP A 141 22.71 -20.03 17.80
C ASP A 141 23.49 -18.99 16.97
N SER A 142 24.78 -18.84 17.27
CA SER A 142 25.73 -18.05 16.47
C SER A 142 26.04 -18.69 15.10
N LYS A 143 25.78 -19.97 14.94
CA LYS A 143 25.95 -20.73 13.69
C LYS A 143 24.75 -20.54 12.78
N SER A 144 24.44 -19.29 12.42
CA SER A 144 23.34 -19.00 11.50
C SER A 144 23.72 -19.24 10.04
N SER A 145 22.72 -19.59 9.22
CA SER A 145 22.80 -19.67 7.75
C SER A 145 21.71 -18.82 7.12
N SER A 146 21.78 -18.57 5.82
CA SER A 146 20.70 -17.88 5.11
C SER A 146 19.36 -18.65 5.16
N ALA A 147 19.40 -19.97 5.27
CA ALA A 147 18.20 -20.81 5.39
C ALA A 147 17.62 -20.84 6.81
N THR A 148 18.46 -20.63 7.84
CA THR A 148 18.04 -20.57 9.25
C THR A 148 18.85 -19.47 9.94
N PRO A 149 18.51 -18.21 9.70
CA PRO A 149 19.17 -17.09 10.35
C PRO A 149 18.78 -17.02 11.83
N LYS A 150 19.67 -16.43 12.65
CA LYS A 150 19.33 -16.12 14.04
C LYS A 150 18.04 -15.32 14.11
N GLY A 151 17.15 -15.67 15.05
CA GLY A 151 15.83 -15.04 15.17
C GLY A 151 14.70 -15.77 14.42
N THR A 152 14.97 -16.87 13.71
CA THR A 152 13.95 -17.66 13.01
C THR A 152 13.03 -18.37 14.01
N PHE A 153 11.72 -18.07 13.91
CA PHE A 153 10.69 -18.76 14.70
C PHE A 153 10.32 -20.10 14.12
N HIS A 154 9.95 -21.05 14.99
CA HIS A 154 9.27 -22.28 14.58
C HIS A 154 8.55 -22.93 15.77
N ALA A 155 7.41 -23.59 15.52
CA ALA A 155 6.69 -24.35 16.56
C ALA A 155 7.08 -25.83 16.53
N TYR A 156 7.49 -26.37 17.68
CA TYR A 156 7.93 -27.77 17.81
C TYR A 156 7.17 -28.53 18.89
N LYS A 157 6.93 -29.82 18.66
CA LYS A 157 6.52 -30.74 19.72
C LYS A 157 7.66 -30.93 20.73
N LYS A 158 7.32 -31.06 22.00
CA LYS A 158 8.29 -31.38 23.05
C LYS A 158 9.03 -32.67 22.70
N GLY A 159 10.36 -32.61 22.70
CA GLY A 159 11.23 -33.74 22.34
C GLY A 159 11.63 -33.85 20.86
N ALA A 160 11.10 -32.96 19.99
CA ALA A 160 11.46 -32.89 18.56
C ALA A 160 12.16 -31.55 18.21
N ILE A 161 12.77 -30.89 19.18
CA ILE A 161 13.38 -29.56 19.03
C ILE A 161 14.79 -29.75 18.46
N PRO A 162 15.09 -29.16 17.28
CA PRO A 162 16.44 -29.21 16.71
C PRO A 162 17.46 -28.44 17.55
N GLU A 163 18.74 -28.75 17.36
CA GLU A 163 19.85 -27.99 17.95
C GLU A 163 19.79 -26.51 17.51
N GLY A 164 20.15 -25.62 18.42
CA GLY A 164 20.14 -24.16 18.19
C GLY A 164 18.80 -23.47 18.48
N TYR A 165 17.70 -24.20 18.61
CA TYR A 165 16.41 -23.64 18.95
C TYR A 165 16.18 -23.56 20.48
N VAL A 166 15.73 -22.40 20.95
CA VAL A 166 15.40 -22.13 22.35
C VAL A 166 13.94 -21.70 22.44
N GLN A 167 13.21 -22.16 23.45
CA GLN A 167 11.84 -21.71 23.68
C GLN A 167 11.80 -20.19 23.91
N VAL A 168 10.96 -19.44 23.18
CA VAL A 168 10.91 -17.98 23.26
C VAL A 168 10.68 -17.49 24.70
N LYS A 169 9.72 -18.10 25.41
CA LYS A 169 9.44 -17.76 26.82
C LYS A 169 10.63 -17.98 27.74
N ALA A 170 11.36 -19.06 27.55
CA ALA A 170 12.53 -19.39 28.36
C ALA A 170 13.70 -18.43 28.07
N LEU A 171 13.96 -18.15 26.79
CA LEU A 171 14.99 -17.20 26.37
C LEU A 171 14.76 -15.82 27.01
N LEU A 172 13.58 -15.25 26.83
CA LEU A 172 13.25 -13.90 27.33
C LEU A 172 13.21 -13.82 28.86
N LYS A 173 13.00 -14.94 29.55
CA LYS A 173 13.07 -15.02 31.02
C LYS A 173 14.51 -15.02 31.53
N VAL A 174 15.40 -15.76 30.86
CA VAL A 174 16.82 -15.92 31.30
C VAL A 174 17.68 -14.76 30.83
N GLN A 175 17.40 -14.25 29.63
CA GLN A 175 18.12 -13.16 28.98
C GLN A 175 17.15 -12.05 28.54
N PRO A 176 16.74 -11.14 29.42
CA PRO A 176 15.80 -10.08 29.06
C PRO A 176 16.26 -9.18 27.90
N SER A 177 17.57 -8.98 27.74
CA SER A 177 18.15 -8.24 26.61
C SER A 177 17.92 -8.90 25.24
N ALA A 178 17.63 -10.21 25.21
CA ALA A 178 17.28 -10.91 23.99
C ALA A 178 15.99 -10.37 23.34
N TYR A 179 15.14 -9.65 24.09
CA TYR A 179 13.96 -9.01 23.51
C TYR A 179 14.35 -7.94 22.49
N GLN A 180 15.22 -7.01 22.86
CA GLN A 180 15.66 -5.95 21.94
C GLN A 180 16.49 -6.53 20.79
N GLU A 181 17.35 -7.50 21.07
CA GLU A 181 18.11 -8.18 20.03
C GLU A 181 17.21 -8.93 19.04
N LEU A 182 16.15 -9.61 19.52
CA LEU A 182 15.18 -10.28 18.65
C LEU A 182 14.38 -9.25 17.83
N ARG A 183 13.97 -8.15 18.45
CA ARG A 183 13.26 -7.06 17.77
C ARG A 183 14.10 -6.49 16.63
N SER A 184 15.36 -6.15 16.87
CA SER A 184 16.25 -5.61 15.84
C SER A 184 16.57 -6.58 14.69
N LEU A 185 16.33 -7.89 14.86
CA LEU A 185 16.41 -8.87 13.79
C LEU A 185 15.15 -8.94 12.92
N LEU A 186 14.04 -8.35 13.39
CA LEU A 186 12.71 -8.47 12.76
C LEU A 186 12.21 -7.17 12.12
N VAL A 187 12.86 -6.04 12.41
CA VAL A 187 12.51 -4.73 11.86
C VAL A 187 13.76 -3.98 11.42
N PHE A 188 13.57 -3.05 10.52
CA PHE A 188 14.56 -2.03 10.22
C PHE A 188 14.41 -0.90 11.24
N GLU A 189 15.51 -0.46 11.85
CA GLU A 189 15.52 0.59 12.87
C GLU A 189 16.41 1.78 12.49
N GLU A 190 17.21 1.63 11.43
CA GLU A 190 18.15 2.65 10.97
C GLU A 190 18.31 2.66 9.45
N GLU A 191 18.88 3.75 8.94
CA GLU A 191 19.20 3.89 7.54
C GLU A 191 20.27 2.87 7.13
N MET A 192 19.99 2.07 6.11
CA MET A 192 20.98 1.21 5.47
C MET A 192 21.52 1.90 4.22
N ASP A 193 22.85 1.90 4.10
CA ASP A 193 23.52 2.40 2.91
C ASP A 193 23.47 1.35 1.79
N ARG A 194 22.68 1.62 0.78
CA ARG A 194 22.46 0.73 -0.38
C ARG A 194 23.75 0.42 -1.17
N ASP A 195 24.74 1.29 -1.09
CA ASP A 195 26.03 1.06 -1.77
C ASP A 195 26.91 0.04 -1.01
N SER A 196 26.62 -0.20 0.27
CA SER A 196 27.41 -1.07 1.13
C SER A 196 26.65 -2.27 1.69
N VAL A 197 25.30 -2.26 1.62
CA VAL A 197 24.42 -3.31 2.16
C VAL A 197 23.44 -3.77 1.10
N ASP A 198 23.26 -5.07 0.99
CA ASP A 198 22.17 -5.69 0.24
C ASP A 198 20.86 -5.54 1.01
N ILE A 199 20.20 -4.38 0.84
CA ILE A 199 18.97 -4.05 1.55
C ILE A 199 17.86 -5.08 1.27
N TRP A 200 17.74 -5.54 0.02
CA TRP A 200 16.76 -6.55 -0.35
C TRP A 200 17.07 -7.92 0.29
N GLY A 201 18.35 -8.28 0.37
CA GLY A 201 18.78 -9.49 1.09
C GLY A 201 18.41 -9.42 2.57
N GLU A 202 18.68 -8.31 3.26
CA GLU A 202 18.28 -8.10 4.65
C GLU A 202 16.75 -8.11 4.83
N PHE A 203 16.02 -7.47 3.91
CA PHE A 203 14.56 -7.48 3.89
C PHE A 203 13.99 -8.91 3.77
N GLN A 204 14.52 -9.72 2.85
CA GLN A 204 14.12 -11.12 2.70
C GLN A 204 14.48 -11.98 3.92
N LEU A 205 15.57 -11.66 4.64
CA LEU A 205 15.93 -12.35 5.87
C LEU A 205 14.89 -12.14 6.98
N VAL A 206 14.23 -10.97 7.05
CA VAL A 206 13.13 -10.75 8.00
C VAL A 206 11.98 -11.71 7.70
N PHE A 207 11.55 -11.80 6.44
CA PHE A 207 10.50 -12.77 6.06
C PHE A 207 10.91 -14.21 6.38
N THR A 208 12.17 -14.58 6.15
CA THR A 208 12.68 -15.92 6.52
C THR A 208 12.54 -16.19 8.01
N ARG A 209 12.81 -15.19 8.86
CA ARG A 209 12.71 -15.30 10.33
C ARG A 209 11.27 -15.48 10.81
N ILE A 210 10.33 -14.74 10.23
CA ILE A 210 8.92 -14.71 10.68
C ILE A 210 8.03 -15.72 9.98
N ASN A 211 8.46 -16.28 8.84
CA ASN A 211 7.63 -17.13 7.98
C ASN A 211 6.97 -18.29 8.74
N ASP A 212 7.71 -19.02 9.58
CA ASP A 212 7.15 -20.15 10.30
C ASP A 212 6.26 -19.76 11.48
N PHE A 213 6.44 -18.56 12.04
CA PHE A 213 5.46 -17.99 12.98
C PHE A 213 4.15 -17.67 12.25
N LEU A 214 4.24 -17.02 11.10
CA LEU A 214 3.08 -16.67 10.27
C LEU A 214 2.36 -17.90 9.70
N ASN A 215 3.10 -18.97 9.41
CA ASN A 215 2.51 -20.22 8.93
C ASN A 215 2.03 -21.15 10.04
N TYR A 216 2.27 -20.81 11.32
CA TYR A 216 1.75 -21.56 12.46
C TYR A 216 0.28 -21.20 12.72
N ARG A 217 -0.64 -22.12 12.39
CA ARG A 217 -2.08 -21.88 12.41
C ARG A 217 -2.59 -21.21 13.70
N PRO A 218 -2.18 -21.62 14.93
CA PRO A 218 -2.65 -20.98 16.14
C PRO A 218 -2.21 -19.52 16.34
N ALA A 219 -1.17 -19.07 15.60
CA ALA A 219 -0.72 -17.68 15.61
C ALA A 219 -1.33 -16.87 14.47
N TYR A 220 -1.56 -17.50 13.31
CA TYR A 220 -1.95 -16.84 12.06
C TYR A 220 -3.24 -16.02 12.17
N GLU A 221 -4.33 -16.64 12.63
CA GLU A 221 -5.64 -15.96 12.73
C GLU A 221 -5.56 -14.73 13.65
N ASP A 222 -4.88 -14.86 14.79
CA ASP A 222 -4.73 -13.75 15.74
C ASP A 222 -3.83 -12.64 15.16
N TYR A 223 -2.81 -13.00 14.39
CA TYR A 223 -1.93 -12.05 13.72
C TYR A 223 -2.67 -11.22 12.68
N ILE A 224 -3.46 -11.86 11.82
CA ILE A 224 -4.24 -11.16 10.78
C ILE A 224 -5.30 -10.25 11.43
N VAL A 225 -6.00 -10.73 12.47
CA VAL A 225 -6.97 -9.90 13.20
C VAL A 225 -6.28 -8.69 13.82
N HIS A 226 -5.13 -8.89 14.49
CA HIS A 226 -4.39 -7.77 15.08
C HIS A 226 -3.92 -6.74 14.03
N GLY A 227 -3.43 -7.20 12.88
CA GLY A 227 -3.09 -6.29 11.78
C GLY A 227 -4.29 -5.48 11.28
N MET A 228 -5.48 -6.11 11.18
CA MET A 228 -6.71 -5.38 10.81
C MET A 228 -7.16 -4.40 11.91
N GLU A 229 -7.00 -4.73 13.20
CA GLU A 229 -7.26 -3.80 14.32
C GLU A 229 -6.40 -2.54 14.21
N ILE A 230 -5.13 -2.69 13.82
CA ILE A 230 -4.23 -1.57 13.56
C ILE A 230 -4.76 -0.69 12.42
N LEU A 231 -5.22 -1.29 11.32
CA LEU A 231 -5.77 -0.55 10.18
C LEU A 231 -7.06 0.20 10.55
N ILE A 232 -7.96 -0.43 11.29
CA ILE A 232 -9.18 0.18 11.81
C ILE A 232 -8.85 1.38 12.71
N ALA A 233 -7.87 1.22 13.60
CA ALA A 233 -7.42 2.29 14.49
C ALA A 233 -6.74 3.46 13.75
N ASP A 234 -6.28 3.25 12.51
CA ASP A 234 -5.74 4.28 11.62
C ASP A 234 -6.78 4.83 10.63
N ASN A 235 -8.07 4.63 10.90
CA ASN A 235 -9.20 5.10 10.07
C ASN A 235 -9.16 4.59 8.61
N ILE A 236 -8.71 3.36 8.41
CA ILE A 236 -8.78 2.63 7.15
C ILE A 236 -10.06 1.78 7.16
N GLN A 237 -10.88 1.88 6.12
CA GLN A 237 -12.18 1.23 6.01
C GLN A 237 -12.11 -0.08 5.22
N HIS A 238 -11.17 -0.20 4.29
CA HIS A 238 -11.02 -1.36 3.41
C HIS A 238 -9.54 -1.75 3.26
N CYS A 239 -9.28 -3.06 3.22
CA CYS A 239 -7.93 -3.59 3.04
C CYS A 239 -7.89 -4.65 1.93
N GLU A 240 -6.89 -4.56 1.04
CA GLU A 240 -6.57 -5.62 0.09
C GLU A 240 -5.19 -6.20 0.41
N MET A 241 -5.19 -7.42 0.95
CA MET A 241 -3.96 -8.07 1.38
C MET A 241 -3.33 -8.86 0.26
N ARG A 242 -2.05 -8.63 -0.01
CA ARG A 242 -1.20 -9.54 -0.78
C ARG A 242 -0.90 -10.75 0.06
N THR A 243 -1.49 -11.89 -0.28
CA THR A 243 -1.40 -13.11 0.50
C THR A 243 -1.09 -14.27 -0.43
N ALA A 244 0.00 -14.99 -0.20
CA ALA A 244 0.19 -16.32 -0.78
C ALA A 244 -0.82 -17.29 -0.18
N PHE A 245 -1.23 -18.32 -0.94
CA PHE A 245 -2.16 -19.29 -0.40
C PHE A 245 -1.57 -20.04 0.80
N LEU A 246 -2.47 -20.33 1.73
CA LEU A 246 -2.19 -20.94 3.02
C LEU A 246 -1.96 -22.46 2.93
N ASP A 247 -1.50 -22.97 1.79
CA ASP A 247 -1.07 -24.37 1.62
C ASP A 247 0.09 -24.76 2.54
N ARG A 248 0.74 -23.75 3.15
CA ARG A 248 1.86 -23.91 4.08
C ARG A 248 1.47 -23.79 5.55
N LEU A 249 0.21 -23.47 5.87
CA LEU A 249 -0.19 -23.43 7.27
C LEU A 249 -0.04 -24.80 7.91
N TYR A 250 0.67 -24.84 9.03
CA TYR A 250 0.96 -26.04 9.79
C TYR A 250 0.48 -25.91 11.24
N ASP A 251 0.33 -27.04 11.89
CA ASP A 251 0.20 -27.18 13.32
C ASP A 251 1.05 -28.35 13.81
N LEU A 252 1.10 -28.59 15.11
CA LEU A 252 1.93 -29.64 15.67
C LEU A 252 1.49 -31.06 15.24
N ASP A 253 0.24 -31.26 14.84
CA ASP A 253 -0.29 -32.56 14.38
C ASP A 253 -0.08 -32.74 12.88
N ASN A 254 0.01 -31.63 12.13
CA ASN A 254 0.34 -31.61 10.71
C ASN A 254 1.53 -30.69 10.43
N PRO A 255 2.78 -31.07 10.80
CA PRO A 255 3.95 -30.21 10.70
C PRO A 255 4.42 -29.95 9.26
N LYS A 256 3.92 -30.66 8.26
CA LYS A 256 4.26 -30.43 6.85
C LYS A 256 3.38 -29.37 6.20
N GLY A 257 2.30 -28.93 6.87
CA GLY A 257 1.28 -28.09 6.26
C GLY A 257 0.48 -28.84 5.19
N SER A 258 -0.46 -28.21 4.68
CA SER A 258 -1.39 -28.49 3.58
C SER A 258 -2.82 -28.36 4.06
N LEU A 259 -3.25 -27.15 4.22
CA LEU A 259 -4.68 -26.89 4.39
C LEU A 259 -5.29 -26.76 2.99
N GLY A 260 -6.26 -27.61 2.67
CA GLY A 260 -7.06 -27.44 1.47
C GLY A 260 -7.81 -26.10 1.51
N ILE A 261 -8.27 -25.68 0.35
CA ILE A 261 -8.99 -24.42 0.14
C ILE A 261 -10.19 -24.23 1.10
N GLU A 262 -10.79 -25.30 1.58
CA GLU A 262 -11.92 -25.24 2.53
C GLU A 262 -11.48 -24.82 3.92
N SER A 263 -10.32 -25.26 4.35
CA SER A 263 -9.72 -24.80 5.61
C SER A 263 -9.29 -23.33 5.55
N PHE A 264 -8.79 -22.90 4.39
CA PHE A 264 -8.49 -21.49 4.11
C PHE A 264 -9.72 -20.60 4.29
N ALA A 265 -10.84 -20.95 3.65
CA ALA A 265 -12.04 -20.16 3.76
C ALA A 265 -12.59 -20.12 5.20
N ALA A 266 -12.58 -21.25 5.90
CA ALA A 266 -13.04 -21.32 7.29
C ALA A 266 -12.20 -20.42 8.23
N ILE A 267 -10.89 -20.31 7.98
CA ILE A 267 -10.02 -19.38 8.71
C ILE A 267 -10.45 -17.94 8.46
N TYR A 268 -10.62 -17.55 7.20
CA TYR A 268 -10.99 -16.17 6.86
C TYR A 268 -12.43 -15.82 7.24
N GLU A 269 -13.37 -16.75 7.20
CA GLU A 269 -14.71 -16.56 7.74
C GLU A 269 -14.68 -16.34 9.26
N ASN A 270 -13.76 -17.00 9.98
CA ASN A 270 -13.55 -16.74 11.40
C ASN A 270 -12.93 -15.37 11.65
N ILE A 271 -11.92 -14.99 10.87
CA ILE A 271 -11.32 -13.65 10.91
C ILE A 271 -12.38 -12.58 10.65
N GLU A 272 -13.16 -12.71 9.56
CA GLU A 272 -14.23 -11.76 9.23
C GLU A 272 -15.23 -11.60 10.37
N ARG A 273 -15.67 -12.71 10.96
CA ARG A 273 -16.61 -12.66 12.12
C ARG A 273 -16.02 -11.91 13.30
N ARG A 274 -14.74 -12.09 13.60
CA ARG A 274 -14.03 -11.36 14.66
C ARG A 274 -13.93 -9.87 14.36
N ILE A 275 -13.57 -9.53 13.14
CA ILE A 275 -13.44 -8.13 12.70
C ILE A 275 -14.79 -7.42 12.69
N LYS A 276 -15.87 -8.07 12.25
CA LYS A 276 -17.21 -7.49 12.25
C LYS A 276 -17.75 -7.18 13.66
N VAL A 277 -17.19 -7.79 14.70
CA VAL A 277 -17.48 -7.42 16.10
C VAL A 277 -16.77 -6.13 16.49
N ILE A 278 -15.56 -5.88 15.95
CA ILE A 278 -14.74 -4.69 16.23
C ILE A 278 -15.26 -3.51 15.44
N ASP A 279 -15.37 -3.68 14.12
CA ASP A 279 -15.95 -2.70 13.20
C ASP A 279 -16.81 -3.41 12.14
N PRO A 280 -18.15 -3.27 12.20
CA PRO A 280 -19.05 -3.89 11.22
C PRO A 280 -18.93 -3.27 9.81
N GLU A 281 -18.33 -2.08 9.67
CA GLU A 281 -18.19 -1.37 8.40
C GLU A 281 -16.85 -1.66 7.72
N PHE A 282 -15.86 -2.18 8.44
CA PHE A 282 -14.58 -2.58 7.87
C PHE A 282 -14.75 -3.78 6.92
N SER A 283 -14.02 -3.77 5.81
CA SER A 283 -14.01 -4.87 4.84
C SER A 283 -12.59 -5.20 4.38
N PHE A 284 -12.38 -6.43 3.91
CA PHE A 284 -11.10 -6.83 3.36
C PHE A 284 -11.24 -7.85 2.23
N HIS A 285 -10.25 -7.89 1.34
CA HIS A 285 -10.12 -8.88 0.29
C HIS A 285 -8.70 -9.43 0.22
N ILE A 286 -8.54 -10.53 -0.49
CA ILE A 286 -7.26 -11.15 -0.79
C ILE A 286 -6.96 -10.98 -2.27
N ILE A 287 -5.79 -10.44 -2.55
CA ILE A 287 -5.12 -10.52 -3.83
C ILE A 287 -4.04 -11.61 -3.68
N HIS A 288 -4.24 -12.73 -4.34
CA HIS A 288 -3.23 -13.79 -4.29
C HIS A 288 -1.92 -13.30 -4.90
N CYS A 289 -0.82 -13.47 -4.20
CA CYS A 289 0.50 -13.13 -4.70
C CYS A 289 1.37 -14.38 -4.90
N SER A 290 2.08 -14.43 -6.02
CA SER A 290 3.08 -15.46 -6.32
C SER A 290 4.45 -14.84 -6.46
N LEU A 291 5.50 -15.58 -6.07
CA LEU A 291 6.88 -15.10 -6.16
C LEU A 291 7.37 -15.16 -7.61
N ARG A 292 7.88 -14.04 -8.14
CA ARG A 292 8.43 -13.96 -9.51
C ARG A 292 9.68 -14.82 -9.76
N PHE A 293 10.26 -15.41 -8.71
CA PHE A 293 11.37 -16.37 -8.83
C PHE A 293 10.94 -17.78 -9.27
N LYS A 294 9.64 -18.08 -9.28
CA LYS A 294 9.10 -19.38 -9.72
C LYS A 294 9.16 -19.50 -11.24
N ASP A 295 9.20 -20.72 -11.73
CA ASP A 295 9.09 -20.98 -13.17
C ASP A 295 7.65 -20.86 -13.68
N GLY A 296 7.48 -20.83 -15.01
CA GLY A 296 6.17 -20.70 -15.63
C GLY A 296 5.17 -21.80 -15.25
N PRO A 297 5.54 -23.09 -15.22
CA PRO A 297 4.68 -24.17 -14.76
C PRO A 297 4.18 -24.01 -13.33
N ALA A 298 5.03 -23.56 -12.40
CA ALA A 298 4.64 -23.31 -11.02
C ALA A 298 3.64 -22.14 -10.91
N ILE A 299 3.90 -21.04 -11.62
CA ILE A 299 2.95 -19.90 -11.70
C ILE A 299 1.61 -20.35 -12.29
N TRP A 300 1.63 -21.14 -13.37
CA TRP A 300 0.39 -21.64 -13.98
C TRP A 300 -0.43 -22.47 -13.00
N LYS A 301 0.22 -23.38 -12.26
CA LYS A 301 -0.46 -24.19 -11.25
C LYS A 301 -1.12 -23.33 -10.16
N GLU A 302 -0.42 -22.33 -9.69
CA GLU A 302 -1.00 -21.39 -8.69
C GLU A 302 -2.18 -20.62 -9.27
N MET A 303 -2.12 -20.19 -10.53
CA MET A 303 -3.27 -19.56 -11.19
C MET A 303 -4.49 -20.51 -11.21
N GLU A 304 -4.32 -21.78 -11.56
CA GLU A 304 -5.41 -22.77 -11.52
C GLU A 304 -6.03 -22.89 -10.12
N ASP A 305 -5.19 -22.90 -9.08
CA ASP A 305 -5.65 -22.97 -7.68
C ASP A 305 -6.37 -21.66 -7.28
N VAL A 306 -5.91 -20.50 -7.75
CA VAL A 306 -6.56 -19.20 -7.53
C VAL A 306 -7.93 -19.13 -8.21
N PHE A 307 -8.04 -19.59 -9.46
CA PHE A 307 -9.33 -19.64 -10.17
C PHE A 307 -10.35 -20.53 -9.46
N SER A 308 -9.89 -21.68 -8.98
CA SER A 308 -10.72 -22.60 -8.18
C SER A 308 -11.18 -21.94 -6.88
N SER A 309 -10.27 -21.21 -6.22
CA SER A 309 -10.55 -20.48 -4.99
C SER A 309 -11.53 -19.35 -5.19
N ARG A 310 -11.31 -18.52 -6.23
CA ARG A 310 -12.19 -17.40 -6.55
C ARG A 310 -13.58 -17.86 -6.95
N LYS A 311 -13.69 -18.95 -7.71
CA LYS A 311 -14.99 -19.54 -8.05
C LYS A 311 -15.79 -19.93 -6.81
N LYS A 312 -15.11 -20.48 -5.81
CA LYS A 312 -15.75 -20.96 -4.57
C LYS A 312 -15.99 -19.84 -3.56
N TYR A 313 -15.05 -18.88 -3.49
CA TYR A 313 -15.05 -17.77 -2.51
C TYR A 313 -14.87 -16.41 -3.20
N PRO A 314 -15.83 -16.02 -4.07
CA PRO A 314 -15.71 -14.79 -4.87
C PRO A 314 -15.74 -13.51 -4.02
N HIS A 315 -16.26 -13.57 -2.80
CA HIS A 315 -16.26 -12.47 -1.84
C HIS A 315 -14.90 -12.25 -1.16
N LEU A 316 -14.04 -13.25 -1.18
CA LEU A 316 -12.75 -13.21 -0.48
C LEU A 316 -11.57 -13.04 -1.44
N VAL A 317 -11.45 -13.90 -2.45
CA VAL A 317 -10.33 -13.89 -3.41
C VAL A 317 -10.68 -13.01 -4.60
N ARG A 318 -9.94 -11.92 -4.81
CA ARG A 318 -10.31 -10.88 -5.78
C ARG A 318 -9.33 -10.66 -6.92
N GLY A 319 -8.12 -11.18 -6.86
CA GLY A 319 -7.14 -10.95 -7.92
C GLY A 319 -5.87 -11.76 -7.76
N PHE A 320 -4.96 -11.51 -8.70
CA PHE A 320 -3.64 -12.13 -8.76
C PHE A 320 -2.54 -11.08 -8.92
N ASP A 321 -1.39 -11.34 -8.31
CA ASP A 321 -0.21 -10.49 -8.31
C ASP A 321 1.08 -11.32 -8.43
N LEU A 322 2.17 -10.67 -8.87
CA LEU A 322 3.50 -11.23 -8.99
C LEU A 322 4.48 -10.39 -8.18
N VAL A 323 5.00 -10.93 -7.09
CA VAL A 323 5.75 -10.17 -6.07
C VAL A 323 7.21 -10.63 -5.93
N ALA A 324 7.97 -10.00 -5.09
CA ALA A 324 9.38 -10.09 -4.78
C ALA A 324 10.25 -9.16 -5.66
N GLU A 325 11.52 -9.04 -5.29
CA GLU A 325 12.48 -8.12 -5.90
C GLU A 325 12.46 -8.16 -7.43
N GLU A 326 12.14 -7.03 -8.04
CA GLU A 326 11.96 -6.93 -9.47
C GLU A 326 13.30 -6.96 -10.21
N ASP A 327 14.34 -6.37 -9.64
CA ASP A 327 15.68 -6.29 -10.23
C ASP A 327 16.40 -7.66 -10.31
N ALA A 328 16.09 -8.58 -9.40
CA ALA A 328 16.73 -9.90 -9.28
C ALA A 328 15.84 -11.05 -9.74
N GLY A 329 14.50 -10.87 -9.75
CA GLY A 329 13.55 -11.91 -10.13
C GLY A 329 13.35 -12.04 -11.64
N HIS A 330 12.50 -12.99 -12.05
CA HIS A 330 12.07 -13.08 -13.44
C HIS A 330 11.16 -11.88 -13.79
N SER A 331 11.36 -11.34 -15.00
CA SER A 331 10.51 -10.26 -15.51
C SER A 331 9.06 -10.72 -15.70
N THR A 332 8.13 -9.77 -15.74
CA THR A 332 6.73 -10.06 -16.08
C THR A 332 6.63 -10.63 -17.49
N LEU A 333 7.49 -10.19 -18.41
CA LEU A 333 7.62 -10.78 -19.76
C LEU A 333 7.96 -12.27 -19.73
N PHE A 334 8.82 -12.72 -18.81
CA PHE A 334 9.14 -14.15 -18.66
C PHE A 334 7.88 -14.99 -18.38
N HIS A 335 6.91 -14.43 -17.67
CA HIS A 335 5.63 -15.07 -17.33
C HIS A 335 4.48 -14.71 -18.29
N ALA A 336 4.74 -13.92 -19.34
CA ALA A 336 3.67 -13.41 -20.23
C ALA A 336 2.85 -14.55 -20.87
N ASN A 337 3.48 -15.67 -21.21
CA ASN A 337 2.77 -16.83 -21.78
C ASN A 337 1.70 -17.41 -20.83
N GLN A 338 1.93 -17.36 -19.52
CA GLN A 338 0.96 -17.78 -18.51
C GLN A 338 -0.20 -16.78 -18.45
N PHE A 339 0.11 -15.50 -18.40
CA PHE A 339 -0.88 -14.43 -18.36
C PHE A 339 -1.75 -14.36 -19.62
N LEU A 340 -1.17 -14.52 -20.81
CA LEU A 340 -1.92 -14.54 -22.08
C LEU A 340 -2.88 -15.73 -22.21
N ARG A 341 -2.73 -16.76 -21.37
CA ARG A 341 -3.61 -17.91 -21.34
C ARG A 341 -4.72 -17.81 -20.28
N LEU A 342 -4.80 -16.71 -19.53
CA LEU A 342 -5.83 -16.50 -18.51
C LEU A 342 -7.23 -16.66 -19.05
N ASP A 343 -7.53 -16.18 -20.27
CA ASP A 343 -8.83 -16.34 -20.92
C ASP A 343 -9.30 -17.80 -20.96
N SER A 344 -8.36 -18.76 -21.10
CA SER A 344 -8.69 -20.19 -21.10
C SER A 344 -9.13 -20.69 -19.72
N LEU A 345 -8.51 -20.17 -18.64
CA LEU A 345 -8.93 -20.47 -17.27
C LEU A 345 -10.24 -19.76 -16.92
N GLU A 346 -10.41 -18.52 -17.36
CA GLU A 346 -11.65 -17.77 -17.19
C GLU A 346 -12.84 -18.50 -17.82
N ALA A 347 -12.68 -18.99 -19.07
CA ALA A 347 -13.69 -19.76 -19.75
C ALA A 347 -13.96 -21.11 -19.05
N ALA A 348 -12.91 -21.83 -18.61
CA ALA A 348 -13.05 -23.12 -17.95
C ALA A 348 -13.75 -23.02 -16.59
N HIS A 349 -13.49 -21.98 -15.83
CA HIS A 349 -14.06 -21.76 -14.51
C HIS A 349 -15.31 -20.88 -14.51
N ASN A 350 -15.61 -20.19 -15.62
CA ASN A 350 -16.62 -19.13 -15.72
C ASN A 350 -16.45 -18.04 -14.66
N VAL A 351 -15.21 -17.57 -14.49
CA VAL A 351 -14.79 -16.59 -13.48
C VAL A 351 -13.74 -15.68 -14.09
N HIS A 352 -13.86 -14.37 -13.88
CA HIS A 352 -12.83 -13.39 -14.22
C HIS A 352 -11.88 -13.16 -13.04
N LEU A 353 -10.56 -13.17 -13.31
CA LEU A 353 -9.49 -12.91 -12.32
C LEU A 353 -8.68 -11.67 -12.71
N PRO A 354 -8.94 -10.52 -12.10
CA PRO A 354 -8.15 -9.30 -12.34
C PRO A 354 -6.69 -9.46 -11.92
N LEU A 355 -5.80 -8.80 -12.67
CA LEU A 355 -4.39 -8.64 -12.34
C LEU A 355 -4.15 -7.32 -11.61
N TYR A 356 -3.25 -7.35 -10.62
CA TYR A 356 -2.80 -6.21 -9.81
C TYR A 356 -1.29 -6.32 -9.60
N LEU A 357 -0.51 -6.24 -10.71
CA LEU A 357 0.89 -6.63 -10.75
C LEU A 357 1.80 -5.60 -10.07
N HIS A 358 2.79 -6.10 -9.31
CA HIS A 358 3.96 -5.32 -8.90
C HIS A 358 4.87 -5.14 -10.10
N ASP A 359 4.89 -3.96 -10.66
CA ASP A 359 5.79 -3.63 -11.76
C ASP A 359 6.25 -2.17 -11.66
N GLY A 360 7.51 -1.96 -11.99
CA GLY A 360 8.14 -0.66 -11.94
C GLY A 360 8.75 -0.30 -10.58
N GLU A 361 8.94 -1.24 -9.67
CA GLU A 361 9.66 -1.03 -8.42
C GLU A 361 11.18 -1.17 -8.65
N SER A 362 11.72 -0.29 -9.46
CA SER A 362 13.12 -0.30 -9.85
C SER A 362 13.66 1.10 -10.14
N ASN A 363 14.96 1.26 -9.92
CA ASN A 363 15.70 2.45 -10.35
C ASN A 363 16.28 2.31 -11.77
N TRP A 364 16.15 1.13 -12.40
CA TRP A 364 16.76 0.85 -13.68
C TRP A 364 15.79 1.00 -14.85
N ALA A 365 16.20 1.70 -15.89
CA ALA A 365 15.41 1.82 -17.11
C ALA A 365 15.37 0.52 -17.93
N SER A 366 16.28 -0.42 -17.65
CA SER A 366 16.30 -1.75 -18.26
C SER A 366 15.29 -2.70 -17.65
N VAL A 367 14.70 -2.36 -16.51
CA VAL A 367 13.58 -3.07 -15.91
C VAL A 367 12.30 -2.44 -16.47
N ASP A 368 11.73 -3.09 -17.46
CA ASP A 368 10.68 -2.57 -18.32
C ASP A 368 9.33 -3.32 -18.18
N ASN A 369 9.14 -4.04 -17.08
CA ASN A 369 7.95 -4.82 -16.75
C ASN A 369 6.63 -4.00 -16.82
N LEU A 370 6.69 -2.68 -16.68
CA LEU A 370 5.52 -1.80 -16.82
C LEU A 370 4.84 -1.91 -18.18
N TYR A 371 5.58 -2.24 -19.27
CA TYR A 371 4.95 -2.52 -20.55
C TYR A 371 4.03 -3.71 -20.46
N ASP A 372 4.48 -4.76 -19.77
CA ASP A 372 3.72 -5.99 -19.59
C ASP A 372 2.49 -5.76 -18.71
N ALA A 373 2.63 -5.07 -17.56
CA ALA A 373 1.50 -4.71 -16.71
C ALA A 373 0.39 -4.00 -17.49
N VAL A 374 0.74 -2.99 -18.29
CA VAL A 374 -0.21 -2.21 -19.09
C VAL A 374 -0.84 -3.04 -20.21
N LEU A 375 -0.05 -3.84 -20.92
CA LEU A 375 -0.49 -4.64 -22.06
C LEU A 375 -1.30 -5.87 -21.63
N LEU A 376 -0.98 -6.49 -20.50
CA LEU A 376 -1.73 -7.59 -19.90
C LEU A 376 -3.03 -7.11 -19.19
N GLY A 377 -3.24 -5.80 -19.11
CA GLY A 377 -4.49 -5.22 -18.60
C GLY A 377 -4.60 -5.23 -17.08
N SER A 378 -3.47 -5.10 -16.37
CA SER A 378 -3.47 -4.90 -14.92
C SER A 378 -4.42 -3.77 -14.54
N LYS A 379 -5.30 -4.01 -13.57
CA LYS A 379 -6.31 -3.02 -13.16
C LYS A 379 -5.72 -1.90 -12.31
N ARG A 380 -4.70 -2.21 -11.56
CA ARG A 380 -3.83 -1.29 -10.85
C ARG A 380 -2.41 -1.82 -10.98
N ILE A 381 -1.42 -0.98 -10.75
CA ILE A 381 -0.01 -1.36 -10.79
C ILE A 381 0.57 -1.07 -9.41
N GLY A 382 1.11 -2.10 -8.77
CA GLY A 382 1.91 -1.97 -7.56
C GLY A 382 3.17 -1.15 -7.85
N HIS A 383 3.43 -0.14 -7.06
CA HIS A 383 4.49 0.86 -7.17
C HIS A 383 4.42 1.74 -8.43
N GLY A 384 4.73 1.21 -9.63
CA GLY A 384 4.87 2.04 -10.82
C GLY A 384 5.95 3.13 -10.67
N TYR A 385 6.93 2.93 -9.75
CA TYR A 385 7.89 3.94 -9.36
C TYR A 385 8.69 4.48 -10.56
N ASN A 386 9.20 3.61 -11.46
CA ASN A 386 10.00 4.02 -12.61
C ASN A 386 9.19 4.42 -13.86
N LEU A 387 7.85 4.53 -13.78
CA LEU A 387 6.97 4.90 -14.91
C LEU A 387 7.38 6.23 -15.56
N TYR A 388 7.94 7.18 -14.81
CA TYR A 388 8.42 8.47 -15.35
C TYR A 388 9.48 8.33 -16.44
N ARG A 389 10.13 7.17 -16.58
CA ARG A 389 11.11 6.86 -17.60
C ARG A 389 10.50 6.49 -18.96
N PHE A 390 9.18 6.19 -18.98
CA PHE A 390 8.47 5.64 -20.12
C PHE A 390 7.33 6.58 -20.57
N PRO A 391 7.62 7.66 -21.35
CA PRO A 391 6.63 8.69 -21.67
C PRO A 391 5.35 8.14 -22.33
N GLN A 392 5.46 7.16 -23.23
CA GLN A 392 4.30 6.56 -23.89
C GLN A 392 3.44 5.74 -22.93
N LEU A 393 4.06 4.99 -22.00
CA LEU A 393 3.33 4.24 -20.97
C LEU A 393 2.60 5.18 -20.01
N LEU A 394 3.21 6.30 -19.67
CA LEU A 394 2.62 7.31 -18.80
C LEU A 394 1.30 7.83 -19.39
N GLU A 395 1.26 8.11 -20.70
CA GLU A 395 0.01 8.48 -21.37
C GLU A 395 -1.00 7.31 -21.42
N LEU A 396 -0.56 6.09 -21.68
CA LEU A 396 -1.42 4.91 -21.69
C LEU A 396 -2.01 4.59 -20.31
N VAL A 397 -1.23 4.72 -19.24
CA VAL A 397 -1.71 4.55 -17.86
C VAL A 397 -2.82 5.55 -17.55
N LYS A 398 -2.63 6.82 -17.96
CA LYS A 398 -3.65 7.86 -17.81
C LYS A 398 -4.89 7.58 -18.67
N GLU A 399 -4.71 7.26 -19.95
CA GLU A 399 -5.80 6.99 -20.90
C GLU A 399 -6.67 5.80 -20.47
N LYS A 400 -6.03 4.75 -19.97
CA LYS A 400 -6.70 3.52 -19.49
C LYS A 400 -7.22 3.63 -18.06
N ASP A 401 -6.99 4.75 -17.38
CA ASP A 401 -7.33 4.99 -15.98
C ASP A 401 -6.79 3.89 -15.04
N ILE A 402 -5.53 3.48 -15.27
CA ILE A 402 -4.84 2.53 -14.40
C ILE A 402 -4.33 3.28 -13.17
N CYS A 403 -4.79 2.89 -11.98
CA CYS A 403 -4.36 3.49 -10.73
C CYS A 403 -3.01 2.90 -10.27
N LEU A 404 -2.11 3.76 -9.81
CA LEU A 404 -0.84 3.34 -9.21
C LEU A 404 -0.97 3.22 -7.70
N GLU A 405 -0.44 2.14 -7.15
CA GLU A 405 -0.40 1.88 -5.70
C GLU A 405 0.95 2.35 -5.16
N ILE A 406 1.02 3.59 -4.70
CA ILE A 406 2.27 4.24 -4.31
C ILE A 406 2.59 3.96 -2.84
N SER A 407 3.82 3.49 -2.58
CA SER A 407 4.34 3.20 -1.24
C SER A 407 5.56 4.08 -0.93
N PRO A 408 5.35 5.37 -0.53
CA PRO A 408 6.43 6.36 -0.49
C PRO A 408 7.52 6.03 0.52
N LEU A 409 7.15 5.58 1.72
CA LEU A 409 8.11 5.24 2.77
C LEU A 409 8.83 3.94 2.47
N SER A 410 8.15 2.93 1.90
CA SER A 410 8.82 1.73 1.40
C SER A 410 9.91 2.08 0.37
N ASN A 411 9.57 2.92 -0.62
CA ASN A 411 10.55 3.36 -1.61
C ASN A 411 11.72 4.14 -0.99
N GLN A 412 11.49 4.88 0.09
CA GLN A 412 12.57 5.57 0.81
C GLN A 412 13.42 4.59 1.62
N ILE A 413 12.81 3.71 2.39
CA ILE A 413 13.50 2.76 3.29
C ILE A 413 14.31 1.75 2.49
N LEU A 414 13.74 1.22 1.39
CA LEU A 414 14.44 0.32 0.47
C LEU A 414 15.47 1.04 -0.43
N GLY A 415 15.67 2.36 -0.24
CA GLY A 415 16.74 3.11 -0.86
C GLY A 415 16.53 3.50 -2.32
N TYR A 416 15.30 3.43 -2.86
CA TYR A 416 15.00 3.93 -4.20
C TYR A 416 15.07 5.45 -4.27
N ILE A 417 14.70 6.13 -3.19
CA ILE A 417 14.76 7.58 -3.08
C ILE A 417 15.09 7.99 -1.64
N ARG A 418 15.81 9.11 -1.49
CA ARG A 418 16.10 9.66 -0.17
C ARG A 418 15.15 10.80 0.18
N ASP A 419 15.01 11.77 -0.71
CA ASP A 419 14.21 12.98 -0.54
C ASP A 419 12.85 12.80 -1.23
N LEU A 420 11.80 12.63 -0.46
CA LEU A 420 10.45 12.40 -1.00
C LEU A 420 9.90 13.55 -1.85
N ARG A 421 10.51 14.75 -1.82
CA ARG A 421 10.16 15.83 -2.77
C ARG A 421 10.47 15.45 -4.21
N ASN A 422 11.43 14.55 -4.42
CA ASN A 422 11.83 14.07 -5.74
C ASN A 422 11.10 12.78 -6.14
N HIS A 423 10.18 12.29 -5.32
CA HIS A 423 9.43 11.06 -5.63
C HIS A 423 8.59 11.25 -6.91
N PRO A 424 8.69 10.36 -7.90
CA PRO A 424 8.03 10.54 -9.20
C PRO A 424 6.50 10.65 -9.11
N ALA A 425 5.88 10.07 -8.10
CA ALA A 425 4.43 10.15 -7.89
C ALA A 425 3.93 11.60 -7.76
N SER A 426 4.74 12.53 -7.24
CA SER A 426 4.38 13.97 -7.23
C SER A 426 4.11 14.50 -8.64
N THR A 427 4.85 14.02 -9.64
CA THR A 427 4.63 14.35 -11.05
C THR A 427 3.42 13.62 -11.62
N TYR A 428 3.19 12.35 -11.24
CA TYR A 428 2.03 11.58 -11.69
C TYR A 428 0.72 12.26 -11.28
N LEU A 429 0.60 12.68 -10.02
CA LEU A 429 -0.55 13.43 -9.52
C LEU A 429 -0.78 14.73 -10.30
N ARG A 430 0.27 15.50 -10.59
CA ARG A 430 0.21 16.74 -11.38
C ARG A 430 -0.13 16.49 -12.85
N ARG A 431 0.08 15.31 -13.37
CA ARG A 431 -0.31 14.91 -14.74
C ARG A 431 -1.69 14.26 -14.80
N GLY A 432 -2.39 14.13 -13.68
CA GLY A 432 -3.74 13.58 -13.61
C GLY A 432 -3.78 12.05 -13.65
N ILE A 433 -2.69 11.38 -13.25
CA ILE A 433 -2.69 9.93 -13.04
C ILE A 433 -3.23 9.66 -11.65
N ASN A 434 -4.23 8.78 -11.56
CA ASN A 434 -4.81 8.38 -10.30
C ASN A 434 -3.86 7.48 -9.51
N CYS A 435 -3.70 7.79 -8.23
CA CYS A 435 -2.88 7.02 -7.30
C CYS A 435 -3.68 6.68 -6.04
N THR A 436 -3.27 5.63 -5.36
CA THR A 436 -3.58 5.35 -3.95
C THR A 436 -2.29 5.33 -3.16
N ILE A 437 -2.38 5.54 -1.85
CA ILE A 437 -1.24 5.45 -0.94
C ILE A 437 -1.31 4.13 -0.19
N SER A 438 -0.17 3.49 -0.07
CA SER A 438 -0.01 2.20 0.60
C SER A 438 1.25 2.18 1.45
N SER A 439 1.30 1.27 2.42
CA SER A 439 2.45 1.12 3.33
C SER A 439 3.34 -0.08 3.00
N ASP A 440 2.87 -0.98 2.10
CA ASP A 440 3.62 -2.15 1.65
C ASP A 440 3.90 -3.16 2.79
N ASP A 441 5.00 -3.02 3.51
CA ASP A 441 5.46 -3.92 4.57
C ASP A 441 5.71 -3.20 5.91
N PRO A 442 4.70 -2.56 6.50
CA PRO A 442 4.89 -1.64 7.62
C PRO A 442 5.47 -2.30 8.89
N LEU A 443 5.21 -3.59 9.16
CA LEU A 443 5.84 -4.31 10.27
C LEU A 443 7.37 -4.25 10.16
N ILE A 444 7.91 -4.58 8.97
CA ILE A 444 9.37 -4.63 8.75
C ILE A 444 9.97 -3.22 8.85
N PHE A 445 9.20 -2.22 8.43
CA PHE A 445 9.60 -0.81 8.48
C PHE A 445 9.32 -0.14 9.84
N ASP A 446 8.91 -0.91 10.83
CA ASP A 446 8.64 -0.44 12.20
C ASP A 446 7.66 0.73 12.28
N TYR A 447 6.56 0.67 11.52
CA TYR A 447 5.44 1.60 11.65
C TYR A 447 4.09 0.93 11.35
N HIS A 448 2.98 1.68 11.42
CA HIS A 448 1.63 1.13 11.31
C HIS A 448 0.75 1.98 10.41
N GLY A 449 -0.15 1.32 9.69
CA GLY A 449 -1.18 1.97 8.90
C GLY A 449 -0.62 2.82 7.75
N LEU A 450 -1.25 3.96 7.49
CA LEU A 450 -0.93 4.89 6.40
C LEU A 450 -0.57 6.30 6.88
N SER A 451 -0.72 6.57 8.19
CA SER A 451 -0.58 7.94 8.70
C SER A 451 0.80 8.56 8.45
N TYR A 452 1.86 7.75 8.51
CA TYR A 452 3.22 8.25 8.25
C TYR A 452 3.46 8.55 6.77
N ASP A 453 2.92 7.73 5.86
CA ASP A 453 2.98 7.96 4.42
C ASP A 453 2.22 9.25 4.06
N TYR A 454 0.97 9.39 4.50
CA TYR A 454 0.17 10.59 4.28
C TYR A 454 0.81 11.85 4.84
N TRP A 455 1.38 11.79 6.06
CA TRP A 455 2.11 12.92 6.64
C TRP A 455 3.29 13.34 5.78
N SER A 456 4.07 12.36 5.35
CA SER A 456 5.30 12.58 4.59
C SER A 456 5.02 13.20 3.23
N ILE A 457 4.05 12.65 2.48
CA ILE A 457 3.68 13.17 1.15
C ILE A 457 2.95 14.50 1.24
N PHE A 458 2.16 14.76 2.29
CA PHE A 458 1.48 16.03 2.48
C PHE A 458 2.47 17.20 2.50
N LEU A 459 3.59 17.03 3.18
CA LEU A 459 4.64 18.04 3.23
C LEU A 459 5.57 18.00 2.01
N ALA A 460 5.97 16.80 1.57
CA ALA A 460 6.93 16.66 0.48
C ALA A 460 6.36 17.11 -0.88
N TRP A 461 5.09 16.85 -1.13
CA TRP A 461 4.43 17.18 -2.39
C TRP A 461 3.55 18.41 -2.30
N GLU A 462 3.54 19.09 -1.14
CA GLU A 462 2.77 20.29 -0.85
C GLU A 462 1.28 20.12 -1.20
N LEU A 463 0.70 19.00 -0.73
CA LEU A 463 -0.70 18.66 -0.96
C LEU A 463 -1.62 19.56 -0.14
N ASP A 464 -2.89 19.60 -0.53
CA ASP A 464 -3.97 20.25 0.21
C ASP A 464 -5.07 19.25 0.61
N LEU A 465 -6.16 19.74 1.20
CA LEU A 465 -7.26 18.88 1.63
C LEU A 465 -7.98 18.22 0.45
N ALA A 466 -8.04 18.87 -0.73
CA ALA A 466 -8.67 18.28 -1.92
C ALA A 466 -7.87 17.06 -2.42
N ALA A 467 -6.54 17.18 -2.43
CA ALA A 467 -5.65 16.09 -2.79
C ALA A 467 -5.75 14.92 -1.78
N LEU A 468 -5.75 15.19 -0.47
CA LEU A 468 -5.95 14.16 0.56
C LEU A 468 -7.31 13.47 0.41
N LYS A 469 -8.38 14.24 0.18
CA LYS A 469 -9.72 13.72 -0.08
C LYS A 469 -9.75 12.78 -1.28
N LYS A 470 -9.10 13.19 -2.38
CA LYS A 470 -9.04 12.38 -3.60
C LYS A 470 -8.23 11.10 -3.41
N LEU A 471 -7.09 11.14 -2.73
CA LEU A 471 -6.29 9.95 -2.42
C LEU A 471 -7.08 8.94 -1.58
N SER A 472 -7.73 9.43 -0.53
CA SER A 472 -8.60 8.62 0.33
C SER A 472 -9.78 8.00 -0.45
N TYR A 473 -10.50 8.80 -1.24
CA TYR A 473 -11.57 8.33 -2.13
C TYR A 473 -11.08 7.26 -3.09
N ASN A 474 -9.91 7.45 -3.70
CA ASN A 474 -9.31 6.49 -4.62
C ASN A 474 -9.09 5.13 -3.98
N GLY A 475 -8.74 5.05 -2.69
CA GLY A 475 -8.60 3.80 -1.95
C GLY A 475 -9.88 2.94 -1.94
N ILE A 476 -11.06 3.55 -2.04
CA ILE A 476 -12.33 2.82 -2.22
C ILE A 476 -12.65 2.63 -3.71
N TYR A 477 -12.53 3.70 -4.51
CA TYR A 477 -12.97 3.71 -5.90
C TYR A 477 -12.21 2.68 -6.76
N TYR A 478 -10.90 2.57 -6.59
CA TYR A 478 -10.04 1.64 -7.34
C TYR A 478 -9.89 0.26 -6.68
N SER A 479 -10.55 0.01 -5.54
CA SER A 479 -10.52 -1.30 -4.88
C SER A 479 -11.14 -2.41 -5.74
N SER A 480 -10.93 -3.65 -5.34
CA SER A 480 -11.54 -4.84 -5.95
C SER A 480 -12.99 -5.08 -5.54
N LEU A 481 -13.58 -4.18 -4.77
CA LEU A 481 -15.00 -4.18 -4.43
C LEU A 481 -15.87 -4.19 -5.69
N THR A 482 -17.00 -4.88 -5.66
CA THR A 482 -18.01 -4.81 -6.72
C THR A 482 -18.63 -3.41 -6.78
N LEU A 483 -19.36 -3.09 -7.84
CA LEU A 483 -20.03 -1.78 -7.95
C LEU A 483 -21.01 -1.52 -6.78
N GLU A 484 -21.71 -2.53 -6.31
CA GLU A 484 -22.61 -2.44 -5.16
C GLU A 484 -21.83 -2.22 -3.86
N GLU A 485 -20.79 -3.02 -3.60
CA GLU A 485 -19.91 -2.89 -2.45
C GLU A 485 -19.24 -1.52 -2.42
N LYS A 486 -18.72 -1.01 -3.58
CA LYS A 486 -18.17 0.34 -3.71
C LYS A 486 -19.19 1.43 -3.38
N GLY A 487 -20.41 1.31 -3.92
CA GLY A 487 -21.46 2.27 -3.62
C GLY A 487 -21.82 2.32 -2.13
N ASN A 488 -21.78 1.16 -1.44
CA ASN A 488 -21.96 1.11 0.01
C ASN A 488 -20.75 1.71 0.76
N ALA A 489 -19.55 1.30 0.41
CA ALA A 489 -18.32 1.78 1.03
C ALA A 489 -18.14 3.30 0.88
N LEU A 490 -18.47 3.86 -0.29
CA LEU A 490 -18.41 5.31 -0.51
C LEU A 490 -19.43 6.07 0.35
N ARG A 491 -20.65 5.54 0.57
CA ARG A 491 -21.61 6.18 1.50
C ARG A 491 -21.11 6.19 2.94
N ILE A 492 -20.43 5.12 3.38
CA ILE A 492 -19.80 5.06 4.69
C ILE A 492 -18.66 6.09 4.76
N TRP A 493 -17.81 6.11 3.74
CA TRP A 493 -16.70 7.04 3.64
C TRP A 493 -17.15 8.51 3.65
N ASP A 494 -18.19 8.87 2.87
CA ASP A 494 -18.76 10.22 2.86
C ASP A 494 -19.19 10.67 4.27
N ARG A 495 -19.89 9.79 4.99
CA ARG A 495 -20.32 10.05 6.39
C ARG A 495 -19.13 10.23 7.32
N GLN A 496 -18.12 9.38 7.23
CA GLN A 496 -16.91 9.46 8.04
C GLN A 496 -16.12 10.73 7.72
N TRP A 497 -16.05 11.09 6.43
CA TRP A 497 -15.41 12.33 5.98
C TRP A 497 -16.08 13.58 6.52
N ASP A 498 -17.41 13.65 6.45
CA ASP A 498 -18.18 14.78 6.99
C ASP A 498 -18.00 14.89 8.52
N ALA A 499 -18.04 13.78 9.23
CA ALA A 499 -17.79 13.74 10.67
C ALA A 499 -16.38 14.21 11.03
N PHE A 500 -15.37 13.75 10.31
CA PHE A 500 -13.98 14.19 10.45
C PHE A 500 -13.83 15.71 10.26
N VAL A 501 -14.42 16.26 9.20
CA VAL A 501 -14.36 17.72 8.93
C VAL A 501 -14.99 18.52 10.08
N ASP A 502 -16.15 18.08 10.60
CA ASP A 502 -16.84 18.72 11.72
C ASP A 502 -16.03 18.63 13.01
N GLU A 503 -15.42 17.49 13.29
CA GLU A 503 -14.56 17.27 14.44
C GLU A 503 -13.30 18.16 14.39
N MET A 504 -12.59 18.18 13.27
CA MET A 504 -11.38 18.99 13.11
C MET A 504 -11.66 20.49 13.26
N LEU A 505 -12.79 20.97 12.74
CA LEU A 505 -13.20 22.36 12.92
C LEU A 505 -13.57 22.69 14.38
N THR A 506 -14.12 21.73 15.11
CA THR A 506 -14.61 21.89 16.49
C THR A 506 -13.50 21.75 17.52
N SER A 507 -12.63 20.76 17.37
CA SER A 507 -11.50 20.49 18.27
C SER A 507 -10.52 21.66 18.38
N GLY A 508 -10.39 22.42 17.30
CA GLY A 508 -9.43 23.53 17.24
C GLY A 508 -7.98 23.08 17.14
N LEU A 509 -7.72 21.80 16.80
CA LEU A 509 -6.38 21.23 16.67
C LEU A 509 -5.46 22.06 15.77
N LEU A 510 -5.99 22.54 14.63
CA LEU A 510 -5.26 23.34 13.65
C LEU A 510 -5.30 24.85 13.94
N LYS A 511 -5.99 25.31 14.98
CA LYS A 511 -6.00 26.74 15.32
C LYS A 511 -4.62 27.16 15.84
N LYS A 512 -4.19 28.36 15.48
CA LYS A 512 -2.96 28.94 16.02
C LYS A 512 -3.08 28.99 17.55
N SER A 513 -2.10 28.46 18.24
CA SER A 513 -1.91 28.79 19.66
C SER A 513 -1.62 30.30 19.72
N ASN A 514 -2.47 31.06 20.42
CA ASN A 514 -2.28 32.50 20.64
C ASN A 514 -0.95 32.78 21.35
#